data_939c7948f1d9f176f493aaf6069f9f58
#
_entry.id   939c7948f1d9f176f493aaf6069f9f58
#
_cell.length_a   1.000
_cell.length_b   1.000
_cell.length_c   1.000
_cell.angle_alpha   90.00
_cell.angle_beta   90.00
_cell.angle_gamma   90.00
#
_symmetry.space_group_name_H-M   'P 1'
#
loop_
_entity.id
_entity.type
_entity.pdbx_description
1 polymer ?
#
loop_
_entity_poly.entity_id
_entity_poly.type
_entity_poly.pdbx_seq_one_letter_code
_entity_poly.pdbx_strand_id
1 'polypeptide(L)'
;VRNIQPQKIVIFSLMVGSLTLFGFGSIKTAWLVFALIPIAVLTELMNPTLDGFISNKVSDDTQGLLQGILSSINAITTILSPLLMTLLFKIGASQKDDWYIPGLPFYFAAILLIICIIPILRVMNTLEHAKKRKIK
;
A
#
# COMPACT_ATOMS: atom_id res chain seq x y z
N VAL A 1 6.59 2.18 -27.02
CA VAL A 1 6.46 2.22 -25.55
C VAL A 1 5.70 0.98 -25.13
N ARG A 2 6.38 0.08 -24.45
CA ARG A 2 5.85 -1.24 -24.03
C ARG A 2 4.66 -1.00 -23.11
N ASN A 3 3.48 -1.47 -23.48
CA ASN A 3 2.21 -1.31 -22.77
C ASN A 3 2.27 -2.10 -21.45
N ILE A 4 2.91 -1.52 -20.44
CA ILE A 4 2.96 -2.13 -19.10
C ILE A 4 1.56 -1.94 -18.49
N GLN A 5 0.86 -3.03 -18.25
CA GLN A 5 -0.47 -2.98 -17.65
C GLN A 5 -0.35 -2.40 -16.23
N PRO A 6 -1.07 -1.32 -15.89
CA PRO A 6 -0.99 -0.69 -14.57
C PRO A 6 -1.25 -1.68 -13.43
N GLN A 7 -2.07 -2.70 -13.70
CA GLN A 7 -2.33 -3.81 -12.79
C GLN A 7 -1.06 -4.51 -12.29
N LYS A 8 -0.13 -4.80 -13.20
CA LYS A 8 1.11 -5.51 -12.85
C LYS A 8 2.02 -4.67 -11.97
N ILE A 9 2.03 -3.35 -12.20
CA ILE A 9 2.81 -2.42 -11.37
C ILE A 9 2.25 -2.39 -9.96
N VAL A 10 0.92 -2.24 -9.82
CA VAL A 10 0.26 -2.17 -8.52
C VAL A 10 0.48 -3.45 -7.72
N ILE A 11 0.25 -4.63 -8.33
CA ILE A 11 0.44 -5.91 -7.66
C ILE A 11 1.91 -6.11 -7.25
N PHE A 12 2.83 -5.81 -8.15
CA PHE A 12 4.27 -5.89 -7.88
C PHE A 12 4.66 -4.99 -6.71
N SER A 13 4.20 -3.73 -6.70
CA SER A 13 4.49 -2.78 -5.62
C SER A 13 3.91 -3.25 -4.27
N LEU A 14 2.69 -3.80 -4.24
CA LEU A 14 2.08 -4.35 -3.03
C LEU A 14 2.86 -5.55 -2.48
N MET A 15 3.29 -6.46 -3.36
CA MET A 15 4.07 -7.63 -2.96
C MET A 15 5.45 -7.22 -2.42
N VAL A 16 6.15 -6.35 -3.13
CA VAL A 16 7.46 -5.84 -2.70
C VAL A 16 7.32 -5.03 -1.42
N GLY A 17 6.29 -4.19 -1.31
CA GLY A 17 6.00 -3.40 -0.11
C GLY A 17 5.74 -4.26 1.13
N SER A 18 4.90 -5.29 0.97
CA SER A 18 4.63 -6.24 2.05
C SER A 18 5.91 -6.96 2.50
N LEU A 19 6.73 -7.43 1.56
CA LEU A 19 7.99 -8.10 1.87
C LEU A 19 8.99 -7.15 2.56
N THR A 20 9.07 -5.90 2.11
CA THR A 20 9.91 -4.86 2.71
C THR A 20 9.49 -4.54 4.14
N LEU A 21 8.19 -4.45 4.41
CA LEU A 21 7.67 -4.23 5.76
C LEU A 21 7.97 -5.42 6.68
N PHE A 22 7.82 -6.65 6.20
CA PHE A 22 8.29 -7.84 6.95
C PHE A 22 9.79 -7.77 7.25
N GLY A 23 10.58 -7.32 6.29
CA GLY A 23 12.01 -7.08 6.49
C GLY A 23 12.25 -6.07 7.62
N PHE A 24 11.62 -4.90 7.58
CA PHE A 24 11.76 -3.87 8.63
C PHE A 24 11.36 -4.38 10.01
N GLY A 25 10.30 -5.17 10.10
CA GLY A 25 9.87 -5.78 11.36
C GLY A 25 10.85 -6.80 11.96
N SER A 26 11.62 -7.49 11.10
CA SER A 26 12.50 -8.59 11.50
C SER A 26 13.97 -8.18 11.73
N ILE A 27 14.39 -7.05 11.17
CA ILE A 27 15.77 -6.59 11.21
C ILE A 27 16.10 -5.97 12.57
N LYS A 28 17.17 -6.48 13.19
CA LYS A 28 17.71 -5.97 14.46
C LYS A 28 18.93 -5.06 14.26
N THR A 29 19.48 -5.00 13.05
CA THR A 29 20.74 -4.31 12.74
C THR A 29 20.46 -3.08 11.89
N ALA A 30 20.83 -1.90 12.36
CA ALA A 30 20.57 -0.61 11.69
C ALA A 30 21.09 -0.58 10.23
N TRP A 31 22.21 -1.17 9.94
CA TRP A 31 22.79 -1.21 8.59
C TRP A 31 21.87 -1.88 7.55
N LEU A 32 21.21 -2.96 7.91
CA LEU A 32 20.30 -3.66 7.03
C LEU A 32 19.02 -2.81 6.75
N VAL A 33 18.61 -1.97 7.69
CA VAL A 33 17.51 -1.03 7.48
C VAL A 33 17.83 -0.08 6.32
N PHE A 34 19.05 0.48 6.28
CA PHE A 34 19.48 1.34 5.17
C PHE A 34 19.49 0.61 3.82
N ALA A 35 19.82 -0.67 3.79
CA ALA A 35 19.79 -1.47 2.58
C ALA A 35 18.36 -1.71 2.06
N LEU A 36 17.35 -1.72 2.92
CA LEU A 36 15.94 -1.87 2.53
C LEU A 36 15.28 -0.57 2.03
N ILE A 37 15.81 0.61 2.37
CA ILE A 37 15.23 1.89 1.97
C ILE A 37 15.06 2.02 0.44
N PRO A 38 16.06 1.71 -0.40
CA PRO A 38 15.89 1.79 -1.86
C PRO A 38 14.77 0.89 -2.37
N ILE A 39 14.58 -0.27 -1.76
CA ILE A 39 13.51 -1.20 -2.11
C ILE A 39 12.16 -0.62 -1.69
N ALA A 40 12.06 -0.01 -0.50
CA ALA A 40 10.87 0.67 -0.03
C ALA A 40 10.43 1.79 -0.98
N VAL A 41 11.37 2.58 -1.51
CA VAL A 41 11.07 3.65 -2.47
C VAL A 41 10.41 3.12 -3.75
N LEU A 42 10.77 1.91 -4.20
CA LEU A 42 10.12 1.31 -5.37
C LEU A 42 8.62 1.03 -5.14
N THR A 43 8.20 0.84 -3.91
CA THR A 43 6.79 0.60 -3.57
C THR A 43 5.94 1.85 -3.69
N GLU A 44 6.53 3.04 -3.56
CA GLU A 44 5.85 4.33 -3.70
C GLU A 44 5.36 4.58 -5.14
N LEU A 45 5.84 3.85 -6.12
CA LEU A 45 5.33 3.91 -7.51
C LEU A 45 3.85 3.49 -7.61
N MET A 46 3.31 2.81 -6.60
CA MET A 46 1.92 2.41 -6.55
C MET A 46 0.98 3.63 -6.54
N ASN A 47 1.26 4.62 -5.71
CA ASN A 47 0.40 5.79 -5.50
C ASN A 47 0.15 6.55 -6.81
N PRO A 48 1.16 7.07 -7.53
CA PRO A 48 0.93 7.79 -8.77
C PRO A 48 0.33 6.90 -9.87
N THR A 49 0.59 5.59 -9.84
CA THR A 49 0.02 4.64 -10.80
C THR A 49 -1.48 4.47 -10.58
N LEU A 50 -1.93 4.34 -9.32
CA LEU A 50 -3.34 4.25 -8.97
C LEU A 50 -4.07 5.56 -9.25
N ASP A 51 -3.51 6.70 -8.84
CA ASP A 51 -4.11 8.01 -9.06
C ASP A 51 -4.31 8.28 -10.56
N GLY A 52 -3.30 8.02 -11.39
CA GLY A 52 -3.41 8.15 -12.83
C GLY A 52 -4.42 7.18 -13.45
N PHE A 53 -4.51 5.95 -12.93
CA PHE A 53 -5.48 4.96 -13.41
C PHE A 53 -6.92 5.36 -13.09
N ILE A 54 -7.18 5.86 -11.87
CA ILE A 54 -8.51 6.28 -11.42
C ILE A 54 -8.92 7.57 -12.12
N SER A 55 -8.04 8.57 -12.19
CA SER A 55 -8.31 9.85 -12.86
C SER A 55 -8.68 9.67 -14.33
N ASN A 56 -8.03 8.76 -15.06
CA ASN A 56 -8.34 8.46 -16.46
C ASN A 56 -9.69 7.73 -16.67
N LYS A 57 -10.37 7.32 -15.61
CA LYS A 57 -11.68 6.62 -15.67
C LYS A 57 -12.86 7.51 -15.32
N VAL A 58 -12.61 8.69 -14.79
CA VAL A 58 -13.60 9.62 -14.31
C VAL A 58 -13.73 10.77 -15.31
N SER A 59 -14.96 11.27 -15.54
CA SER A 59 -15.20 12.43 -16.38
C SER A 59 -14.67 13.71 -15.72
N ASP A 60 -14.34 14.71 -16.52
CA ASP A 60 -13.76 15.97 -16.05
C ASP A 60 -14.63 16.65 -14.98
N ASP A 61 -15.96 16.58 -15.12
CA ASP A 61 -16.92 17.14 -14.17
C ASP A 61 -16.88 16.51 -12.78
N THR A 62 -16.48 15.24 -12.67
CA THR A 62 -16.43 14.50 -11.41
C THR A 62 -15.02 14.34 -10.85
N GLN A 63 -14.01 14.82 -11.57
CA GLN A 63 -12.61 14.70 -11.16
C GLN A 63 -12.31 15.48 -9.87
N GLY A 64 -12.91 16.67 -9.70
CA GLY A 64 -12.78 17.45 -8.46
C GLY A 64 -13.36 16.73 -7.25
N LEU A 65 -14.53 16.08 -7.40
CA LEU A 65 -15.14 15.28 -6.34
C LEU A 65 -14.25 14.08 -5.97
N LEU A 66 -13.70 13.40 -6.96
CA LEU A 66 -12.78 12.27 -6.74
C LEU A 66 -11.55 12.71 -5.92
N GLN A 67 -10.91 13.80 -6.33
CA GLN A 67 -9.74 14.33 -5.61
C GLN A 67 -10.07 14.76 -4.18
N GLY A 68 -11.26 15.35 -3.98
CA GLY A 68 -11.77 15.69 -2.65
C GLY A 68 -11.93 14.47 -1.75
N ILE A 69 -12.49 13.38 -2.27
CA ILE A 69 -12.66 12.13 -1.53
C ILE A 69 -11.28 11.51 -1.18
N LEU A 70 -10.37 11.42 -2.15
CA LEU A 70 -9.03 10.87 -1.93
C LEU A 70 -8.25 11.68 -0.89
N SER A 71 -8.32 13.02 -0.97
CA SER A 71 -7.67 13.91 0.00
C SER A 71 -8.26 13.74 1.41
N SER A 72 -9.58 13.58 1.52
CA SER A 72 -10.23 13.35 2.82
C SER A 72 -9.80 12.04 3.45
N ILE A 73 -9.74 10.96 2.66
CA ILE A 73 -9.26 9.65 3.13
C ILE A 73 -7.79 9.75 3.58
N ASN A 74 -6.94 10.42 2.78
CA ASN A 74 -5.54 10.64 3.12
C ASN A 74 -5.39 11.45 4.42
N ALA A 75 -6.18 12.49 4.64
CA ALA A 75 -6.16 13.27 5.88
C ALA A 75 -6.48 12.40 7.10
N ILE A 76 -7.54 11.59 7.02
CA ILE A 76 -7.94 10.68 8.10
C ILE A 76 -6.84 9.66 8.39
N THR A 77 -6.30 9.03 7.36
CA THR A 77 -5.24 8.02 7.53
C THR A 77 -3.96 8.61 8.09
N THR A 78 -3.59 9.82 7.70
CA THR A 78 -2.40 10.52 8.22
C THR A 78 -2.51 10.80 9.73
N ILE A 79 -3.72 11.04 10.24
CA ILE A 79 -3.95 11.24 11.67
C ILE A 79 -4.01 9.92 12.43
N LEU A 80 -4.74 8.93 11.91
CA LEU A 80 -4.99 7.67 12.60
C LEU A 80 -3.78 6.73 12.58
N SER A 81 -3.01 6.71 11.49
CA SER A 81 -1.90 5.76 11.33
C SER A 81 -0.82 5.91 12.41
N PRO A 82 -0.31 7.11 12.75
CA PRO A 82 0.69 7.24 13.80
C PRO A 82 0.17 6.77 15.17
N LEU A 83 -1.10 7.05 15.48
CA LEU A 83 -1.72 6.63 16.75
C LEU A 83 -1.76 5.10 16.84
N LEU A 84 -2.24 4.45 15.78
CA LEU A 84 -2.33 3.00 15.71
C LEU A 84 -0.95 2.34 15.79
N MET A 85 0.03 2.86 15.01
CA MET A 85 1.38 2.32 14.96
C MET A 85 2.11 2.49 16.30
N THR A 86 1.92 3.63 16.98
CA THR A 86 2.47 3.86 18.33
C THR A 86 1.87 2.90 19.35
N LEU A 87 0.56 2.66 19.27
CA LEU A 87 -0.11 1.69 20.15
C LEU A 87 0.43 0.27 19.94
N LEU A 88 0.55 -0.18 18.69
CA LEU A 88 1.11 -1.48 18.34
C LEU A 88 2.57 -1.61 18.79
N PHE A 89 3.37 -0.55 18.61
CA PHE A 89 4.74 -0.52 19.09
C PHE A 89 4.80 -0.66 20.63
N LYS A 90 3.96 0.08 21.34
CA LYS A 90 3.87 -0.01 22.82
C LYS A 90 3.54 -1.44 23.28
N ILE A 91 2.61 -2.10 22.59
CA ILE A 91 2.23 -3.49 22.89
C ILE A 91 3.40 -4.44 22.59
N GLY A 92 4.00 -4.34 21.42
CA GLY A 92 5.08 -5.23 20.97
C GLY A 92 6.41 -5.01 21.70
N ALA A 93 6.68 -3.79 22.19
CA ALA A 93 7.89 -3.44 22.94
C ALA A 93 7.73 -3.58 24.47
N SER A 94 6.57 -4.04 24.97
CA SER A 94 6.33 -4.25 26.38
C SER A 94 7.22 -5.40 26.90
N GLN A 95 8.10 -5.09 27.86
CA GLN A 95 8.99 -6.07 28.51
C GLN A 95 8.28 -6.95 29.57
N LYS A 96 7.00 -6.72 29.78
CA LYS A 96 6.25 -7.44 30.84
C LYS A 96 5.79 -8.83 30.42
N ASP A 97 5.74 -9.07 29.09
CA ASP A 97 5.31 -10.33 28.53
C ASP A 97 6.51 -11.03 27.89
N ASP A 98 6.51 -12.35 27.86
CA ASP A 98 7.54 -13.18 27.19
C ASP A 98 7.64 -12.92 25.67
N TRP A 99 6.79 -12.03 25.14
CA TRP A 99 6.65 -11.71 23.73
C TRP A 99 7.20 -10.31 23.42
N TYR A 100 8.50 -10.20 23.29
CA TYR A 100 9.15 -8.97 22.85
C TYR A 100 9.24 -8.90 21.32
N ILE A 101 8.28 -8.21 20.69
CA ILE A 101 8.19 -8.05 19.22
C ILE A 101 8.08 -6.55 18.87
N PRO A 102 9.17 -5.77 18.92
CA PRO A 102 9.14 -4.34 18.60
C PRO A 102 8.76 -4.05 17.14
N GLY A 103 8.91 -5.03 16.24
CA GLY A 103 8.50 -4.97 14.83
C GLY A 103 6.99 -5.14 14.58
N LEU A 104 6.17 -5.30 15.62
CA LEU A 104 4.72 -5.54 15.49
C LEU A 104 3.98 -4.57 14.57
N PRO A 105 4.25 -3.24 14.58
CA PRO A 105 3.60 -2.31 13.66
C PRO A 105 3.90 -2.64 12.18
N PHE A 106 5.12 -3.03 11.87
CA PHE A 106 5.52 -3.37 10.51
C PHE A 106 4.87 -4.67 10.02
N TYR A 107 4.76 -5.68 10.89
CA TYR A 107 4.04 -6.91 10.56
C TYR A 107 2.56 -6.66 10.33
N PHE A 108 1.94 -5.84 11.16
CA PHE A 108 0.55 -5.44 10.99
C PHE A 108 0.32 -4.72 9.65
N ALA A 109 1.17 -3.75 9.31
CA ALA A 109 1.10 -3.05 8.03
C ALA A 109 1.31 -4.00 6.84
N ALA A 110 2.24 -4.95 6.93
CA ALA A 110 2.48 -5.95 5.89
C ALA A 110 1.24 -6.83 5.65
N ILE A 111 0.57 -7.28 6.71
CA ILE A 111 -0.66 -8.07 6.62
C ILE A 111 -1.77 -7.25 5.97
N LEU A 112 -1.93 -5.98 6.34
CA LEU A 112 -2.92 -5.09 5.71
C LEU A 112 -2.67 -4.94 4.20
N LEU A 113 -1.42 -4.78 3.78
CA LEU A 113 -1.08 -4.72 2.34
C LEU A 113 -1.47 -6.01 1.62
N ILE A 114 -1.22 -7.18 2.21
CA ILE A 114 -1.60 -8.48 1.63
C ILE A 114 -3.13 -8.57 1.50
N ILE A 115 -3.87 -8.16 2.51
CA ILE A 115 -5.34 -8.14 2.48
C ILE A 115 -5.84 -7.22 1.36
N CYS A 116 -5.20 -6.06 1.14
CA CYS A 116 -5.55 -5.12 0.08
C CYS A 116 -5.34 -5.67 -1.33
N ILE A 117 -4.51 -6.69 -1.53
CA ILE A 117 -4.31 -7.31 -2.85
C ILE A 117 -5.63 -7.89 -3.39
N ILE A 118 -6.44 -8.52 -2.54
CA ILE A 118 -7.67 -9.20 -2.95
C ILE A 118 -8.69 -8.26 -3.61
N PRO A 119 -9.12 -7.15 -2.97
CA PRO A 119 -10.08 -6.22 -3.58
C PRO A 119 -9.50 -5.52 -4.83
N ILE A 120 -8.21 -5.19 -4.83
CA ILE A 120 -7.56 -4.58 -5.98
C ILE A 120 -7.60 -5.51 -7.19
N LEU A 121 -7.26 -6.78 -7.03
CA LEU A 121 -7.34 -7.77 -8.08
C LEU A 121 -8.76 -7.92 -8.63
N ARG A 122 -9.78 -7.96 -7.76
CA ARG A 122 -11.19 -8.06 -8.17
C ARG A 122 -11.62 -6.86 -9.01
N VAL A 123 -11.36 -5.64 -8.53
CA VAL A 123 -11.73 -4.40 -9.23
C VAL A 123 -11.02 -4.32 -10.59
N MET A 124 -9.73 -4.60 -10.62
CA MET A 124 -8.95 -4.50 -11.86
C MET A 124 -9.38 -5.53 -12.91
N ASN A 125 -9.67 -6.77 -12.52
CA ASN A 125 -10.20 -7.78 -13.42
C ASN A 125 -11.58 -7.38 -13.99
N THR A 126 -12.47 -6.83 -13.16
CA THR A 126 -13.79 -6.35 -13.60
C THR A 126 -13.65 -5.24 -14.65
N LEU A 127 -12.73 -4.29 -14.43
CA LEU A 127 -12.48 -3.20 -15.38
C LEU A 127 -11.87 -3.69 -16.71
N GLU A 128 -11.04 -4.71 -16.68
CA GLU A 128 -10.47 -5.30 -17.89
C GLU A 128 -11.54 -6.02 -18.73
N HIS A 129 -12.42 -6.77 -18.07
CA HIS A 129 -13.54 -7.42 -18.74
C HIS A 129 -14.53 -6.41 -19.37
N ALA A 130 -14.80 -5.29 -18.67
CA ALA A 130 -15.63 -4.21 -19.19
C ALA A 130 -15.01 -3.55 -20.44
N LYS A 131 -13.68 -3.36 -20.45
CA LYS A 131 -12.95 -2.80 -21.61
C LYS A 131 -13.03 -3.73 -22.83
N LYS A 132 -12.87 -5.05 -22.64
CA LYS A 132 -12.97 -6.04 -23.74
C LYS A 132 -14.36 -6.12 -24.35
N ARG A 133 -15.43 -5.85 -23.57
CA ARG A 133 -16.82 -5.83 -24.09
C ARG A 133 -17.13 -4.60 -24.94
N LYS A 134 -16.46 -3.45 -24.71
CA LYS A 134 -16.67 -2.22 -25.49
C LYS A 134 -15.94 -2.22 -26.85
N ILE A 135 -15.02 -3.15 -27.07
CA ILE A 135 -14.22 -3.26 -28.30
C ILE A 135 -14.81 -4.32 -29.27
N LYS A 136 -15.76 -5.13 -28.82
CA LYS A 136 -16.60 -6.01 -29.64
C LYS A 136 -17.91 -5.33 -30.01
#